data_09bb524dad22802e4ad6fc7aa23d5ff9
#
_entry.id   09bb524dad22802e4ad6fc7aa23d5ff9
#
_cell.length_a   1.000
_cell.length_b   1.000
_cell.length_c   1.000
_cell.angle_alpha   90.00
_cell.angle_beta   90.00
_cell.angle_gamma   90.00
#
_symmetry.space_group_name_H-M   'P 1'
#
loop_
_entity.id
_entity.type
_entity.pdbx_description
1 polymer ?
#
loop_
_entity_poly.entity_id
_entity_poly.type
_entity_poly.pdbx_seq_one_letter_code
_entity_poly.pdbx_strand_id
1 'polypeptide(L)'
;RKFPEVHYHMIIDKNQIMQIGKFAGISSTSGALQVLSSQGFILVINLTFGVAINAVYTISMQLKNSVLSFAQNLQRAIAPQITKTYANGELDIHKKLVYAGSKFQVFLIFFIMIPFLFQTEYIMHLWLGNVPPYAVTYAQCTIFLSLTYASFETIRTAVYATGNITKFMIWPEAIYLLVLPISYYAGITTNNPNALIIAMVLYEIFVCTIRVWIASKVSIIRINELLKKVIKPCFFVAIPASFICKIITLFIPQTIWGLISILCLNSISLSLIIIVIGLSKQERNMIS
;
A
#
# COMPACT_ATOMS: atom_id res chain seq x y z
N ARG A 1 1.83 44.64 2.08
CA ARG A 1 1.53 43.42 1.29
C ARG A 1 2.85 42.68 1.10
N LYS A 2 2.94 41.37 1.47
CA LYS A 2 4.16 40.56 1.38
C LYS A 2 4.54 40.18 -0.08
N PHE A 3 3.59 40.27 -1.02
CA PHE A 3 3.77 39.88 -2.42
C PHE A 3 3.06 40.90 -3.31
N PRO A 4 3.72 42.01 -3.72
CA PRO A 4 3.12 43.07 -4.51
C PRO A 4 2.80 42.65 -5.97
N GLU A 5 3.45 41.57 -6.48
CA GLU A 5 3.23 41.00 -7.80
C GLU A 5 1.96 40.15 -7.92
N VAL A 6 1.30 39.83 -6.81
CA VAL A 6 0.09 38.98 -6.81
C VAL A 6 -1.14 39.88 -6.86
N HIS A 7 -1.76 39.97 -8.03
CA HIS A 7 -3.05 40.63 -8.24
C HIS A 7 -4.13 39.57 -8.48
N TYR A 8 -5.24 39.69 -7.77
CA TYR A 8 -6.42 38.88 -8.04
C TYR A 8 -7.15 39.39 -9.27
N HIS A 9 -7.23 38.58 -10.32
CA HIS A 9 -8.08 38.79 -11.48
C HIS A 9 -9.01 37.60 -11.61
N MET A 10 -10.31 37.86 -11.67
CA MET A 10 -11.31 36.83 -11.93
C MET A 10 -11.29 36.49 -13.43
N ILE A 11 -10.60 35.43 -13.80
CA ILE A 11 -10.56 34.93 -15.17
C ILE A 11 -11.48 33.73 -15.27
N ILE A 12 -12.51 33.79 -16.09
CA ILE A 12 -13.41 32.68 -16.39
C ILE A 12 -12.97 32.06 -17.72
N ASP A 13 -12.09 31.08 -17.64
CA ASP A 13 -11.69 30.26 -18.79
C ASP A 13 -12.56 29.00 -18.83
N LYS A 14 -13.45 28.93 -19.82
CA LYS A 14 -14.36 27.78 -20.02
C LYS A 14 -13.62 26.46 -20.20
N ASN A 15 -12.44 26.46 -20.84
CA ASN A 15 -11.65 25.26 -21.06
C ASN A 15 -11.04 24.76 -19.75
N GLN A 16 -10.51 25.65 -18.91
CA GLN A 16 -9.99 25.30 -17.60
C GLN A 16 -11.08 24.79 -16.68
N ILE A 17 -12.24 25.45 -16.64
CA ILE A 17 -13.40 25.02 -15.85
C ILE A 17 -13.85 23.63 -16.28
N MET A 18 -13.92 23.36 -17.59
CA MET A 18 -14.30 22.03 -18.10
C MET A 18 -13.27 20.95 -17.74
N GLN A 19 -11.97 21.25 -17.80
CA GLN A 19 -10.91 20.32 -17.39
C GLN A 19 -10.97 20.01 -15.89
N ILE A 20 -11.15 21.05 -15.06
CA ILE A 20 -11.30 20.90 -13.61
C ILE A 20 -12.57 20.09 -13.29
N GLY A 21 -13.69 20.41 -13.95
CA GLY A 21 -14.94 19.66 -13.77
C GLY A 21 -14.84 18.20 -14.17
N LYS A 22 -14.15 17.91 -15.28
CA LYS A 22 -13.86 16.52 -15.70
C LYS A 22 -12.99 15.79 -14.69
N PHE A 23 -11.92 16.43 -14.22
CA PHE A 23 -11.05 15.84 -13.19
C PHE A 23 -11.81 15.58 -11.89
N ALA A 24 -12.58 16.57 -11.41
CA ALA A 24 -13.41 16.44 -10.22
C ALA A 24 -14.44 15.33 -10.36
N GLY A 25 -15.13 15.24 -11.51
CA GLY A 25 -16.10 14.17 -11.78
C GLY A 25 -15.47 12.78 -11.75
N ILE A 26 -14.31 12.60 -12.40
CA ILE A 26 -13.57 11.33 -12.39
C ILE A 26 -13.13 10.97 -10.96
N SER A 27 -12.56 11.93 -10.23
CA SER A 27 -12.09 11.72 -8.85
C SER A 27 -13.23 11.38 -7.90
N SER A 28 -14.37 12.08 -8.02
CA SER A 28 -15.56 11.81 -7.20
C SER A 28 -16.16 10.44 -7.51
N THR A 29 -16.22 10.05 -8.78
CA THR A 29 -16.71 8.71 -9.18
C THR A 29 -15.80 7.61 -8.62
N SER A 30 -14.48 7.76 -8.77
CA SER A 30 -13.51 6.81 -8.20
C SER A 30 -13.62 6.74 -6.67
N GLY A 31 -13.73 7.88 -6.00
CA GLY A 31 -13.93 7.93 -4.55
C GLY A 31 -15.24 7.27 -4.10
N ALA A 32 -16.33 7.49 -4.84
CA ALA A 32 -17.61 6.83 -4.56
C ALA A 32 -17.51 5.30 -4.68
N LEU A 33 -16.87 4.79 -5.74
CA LEU A 33 -16.62 3.36 -5.93
C LEU A 33 -15.79 2.78 -4.78
N GLN A 34 -14.75 3.49 -4.32
CA GLN A 34 -13.92 3.08 -3.20
C GLN A 34 -14.72 3.04 -1.89
N VAL A 35 -15.56 4.04 -1.63
CA VAL A 35 -16.44 4.06 -0.45
C VAL A 35 -17.46 2.93 -0.53
N LEU A 36 -18.10 2.70 -1.67
CA LEU A 36 -19.02 1.60 -1.87
C LEU A 36 -18.37 0.24 -1.61
N SER A 37 -17.15 0.03 -2.11
CA SER A 37 -16.41 -1.22 -1.85
C SER A 37 -16.07 -1.40 -0.38
N SER A 38 -15.56 -0.36 0.29
CA SER A 38 -15.14 -0.45 1.69
C SER A 38 -16.32 -0.58 2.65
N GLN A 39 -17.38 0.21 2.49
CA GLN A 39 -18.56 0.13 3.31
C GLN A 39 -19.39 -1.13 2.97
N GLY A 40 -19.45 -1.49 1.69
CA GLY A 40 -20.08 -2.73 1.24
C GLY A 40 -19.42 -3.97 1.85
N PHE A 41 -18.08 -3.99 1.96
CA PHE A 41 -17.38 -5.11 2.61
C PHE A 41 -17.74 -5.24 4.10
N ILE A 42 -17.91 -4.13 4.82
CA ILE A 42 -18.42 -4.09 6.19
C ILE A 42 -19.84 -4.69 6.27
N LEU A 43 -20.70 -4.35 5.30
CA LEU A 43 -22.04 -4.93 5.23
C LEU A 43 -21.99 -6.44 4.96
N VAL A 44 -21.12 -6.89 4.07
CA VAL A 44 -20.92 -8.33 3.80
C VAL A 44 -20.50 -9.07 5.08
N ILE A 45 -19.53 -8.53 5.83
CA ILE A 45 -19.11 -9.12 7.12
C ILE A 45 -20.29 -9.21 8.08
N ASN A 46 -21.06 -8.11 8.24
CA ASN A 46 -22.18 -8.08 9.16
C ASN A 46 -23.30 -9.06 8.78
N LEU A 47 -23.58 -9.21 7.48
CA LEU A 47 -24.60 -10.14 6.97
C LEU A 47 -24.20 -11.61 7.14
N THR A 48 -22.89 -11.92 7.04
CA THR A 48 -22.41 -13.31 7.09
C THR A 48 -22.05 -13.75 8.50
N PHE A 49 -21.34 -12.92 9.27
CA PHE A 49 -20.75 -13.31 10.56
C PHE A 49 -21.07 -12.36 11.72
N GLY A 50 -21.81 -11.28 11.45
CA GLY A 50 -22.27 -10.36 12.48
C GLY A 50 -21.24 -9.34 12.97
N VAL A 51 -21.64 -8.59 13.99
CA VAL A 51 -20.90 -7.40 14.48
C VAL A 51 -19.56 -7.76 15.12
N ALA A 52 -19.42 -8.95 15.71
CA ALA A 52 -18.16 -9.37 16.34
C ALA A 52 -17.00 -9.45 15.33
N ILE A 53 -17.23 -10.06 14.16
CA ILE A 53 -16.20 -10.16 13.10
C ILE A 53 -15.98 -8.79 12.43
N ASN A 54 -17.02 -7.95 12.35
CA ASN A 54 -16.85 -6.57 11.89
C ASN A 54 -15.92 -5.77 12.81
N ALA A 55 -16.03 -5.92 14.12
CA ALA A 55 -15.10 -5.30 15.07
C ALA A 55 -13.65 -5.77 14.84
N VAL A 56 -13.43 -7.06 14.63
CA VAL A 56 -12.12 -7.64 14.29
C VAL A 56 -11.56 -7.02 13.00
N TYR A 57 -12.37 -6.91 11.96
CA TYR A 57 -11.99 -6.26 10.71
C TYR A 57 -11.60 -4.79 10.91
N THR A 58 -12.39 -4.05 11.65
CA THR A 58 -12.17 -2.61 11.92
C THR A 58 -10.85 -2.39 12.66
N ILE A 59 -10.57 -3.18 13.70
CA ILE A 59 -9.30 -3.15 14.44
C ILE A 59 -8.12 -3.46 13.49
N SER A 60 -8.25 -4.47 12.65
CA SER A 60 -7.22 -4.86 11.69
C SER A 60 -6.97 -3.78 10.64
N MET A 61 -8.01 -3.09 10.18
CA MET A 61 -7.89 -1.95 9.27
C MET A 61 -7.21 -0.74 9.93
N GLN A 62 -7.42 -0.53 11.23
CA GLN A 62 -6.70 0.51 11.98
C GLN A 62 -5.18 0.24 12.02
N LEU A 63 -4.78 -1.02 12.24
CA LEU A 63 -3.37 -1.44 12.14
C LEU A 63 -2.79 -1.17 10.75
N LYS A 64 -3.49 -1.61 9.70
CA LYS A 64 -3.06 -1.36 8.31
C LYS A 64 -2.85 0.14 8.05
N ASN A 65 -3.80 0.99 8.46
CA ASN A 65 -3.73 2.43 8.23
C ASN A 65 -2.56 3.06 9.00
N SER A 66 -2.27 2.60 10.20
CA SER A 66 -1.10 3.04 10.99
C SER A 66 0.20 2.69 10.27
N VAL A 67 0.33 1.48 9.75
CA VAL A 67 1.51 1.06 8.97
C VAL A 67 1.65 1.87 7.68
N LEU A 68 0.54 2.08 6.95
CA LEU A 68 0.54 2.86 5.71
C LEU A 68 0.94 4.31 5.91
N SER A 69 0.69 4.91 7.08
CA SER A 69 1.04 6.29 7.36
C SER A 69 2.55 6.56 7.19
N PHE A 70 3.40 5.57 7.49
CA PHE A 70 4.85 5.68 7.30
C PHE A 70 5.20 5.75 5.80
N ALA A 71 4.62 4.88 4.97
CA ALA A 71 4.85 4.91 3.53
C ALA A 71 4.30 6.22 2.90
N GLN A 72 3.17 6.71 3.38
CA GLN A 72 2.58 7.97 2.92
C GLN A 72 3.46 9.19 3.23
N ASN A 73 4.17 9.21 4.35
CA ASN A 73 5.11 10.30 4.67
C ASN A 73 6.27 10.34 3.65
N LEU A 74 6.83 9.19 3.29
CA LEU A 74 7.83 9.12 2.22
C LEU A 74 7.24 9.56 0.88
N GLN A 75 6.00 9.14 0.57
CA GLN A 75 5.33 9.53 -0.66
C GLN A 75 5.15 11.04 -0.78
N ARG A 76 4.74 11.72 0.30
CA ARG A 76 4.60 13.19 0.32
C ARG A 76 5.91 13.91 -0.01
N ALA A 77 7.05 13.35 0.37
CA ALA A 77 8.36 13.91 0.05
C ALA A 77 8.75 13.70 -1.42
N ILE A 78 8.39 12.56 -2.00
CA ILE A 78 8.81 12.18 -3.36
C ILE A 78 7.84 12.68 -4.44
N ALA A 79 6.54 12.75 -4.17
CA ALA A 79 5.50 13.06 -5.14
C ALA A 79 5.72 14.38 -5.91
N PRO A 80 6.15 15.50 -5.29
CA PRO A 80 6.43 16.72 -6.02
C PRO A 80 7.56 16.57 -7.05
N GLN A 81 8.60 15.79 -6.72
CA GLN A 81 9.72 15.55 -7.63
C GLN A 81 9.31 14.68 -8.82
N ILE A 82 8.47 13.67 -8.60
CA ILE A 82 7.91 12.83 -9.67
C ILE A 82 7.11 13.70 -10.64
N THR A 83 6.26 14.58 -10.14
CA THR A 83 5.44 15.46 -10.98
C THR A 83 6.30 16.48 -11.73
N LYS A 84 7.28 17.09 -11.05
CA LYS A 84 8.20 18.08 -11.64
C LYS A 84 9.05 17.48 -12.76
N THR A 85 9.65 16.32 -12.54
CA THR A 85 10.51 15.67 -13.55
C THR A 85 9.71 15.25 -14.78
N TYR A 86 8.43 14.85 -14.61
CA TYR A 86 7.55 14.58 -15.74
C TYR A 86 7.23 15.86 -16.52
N ALA A 87 6.85 16.94 -15.83
CA ALA A 87 6.51 18.22 -16.45
C ALA A 87 7.68 18.86 -17.21
N ASN A 88 8.93 18.66 -16.72
CA ASN A 88 10.15 19.13 -17.37
C ASN A 88 10.58 18.23 -18.55
N GLY A 89 9.92 17.10 -18.81
CA GLY A 89 10.35 16.14 -19.83
C GLY A 89 11.57 15.28 -19.46
N GLU A 90 12.00 15.29 -18.20
CA GLU A 90 13.12 14.51 -17.67
C GLU A 90 12.72 13.05 -17.41
N LEU A 91 12.29 12.35 -18.48
CA LEU A 91 11.60 11.06 -18.38
C LEU A 91 12.46 9.96 -17.75
N ASP A 92 13.78 9.97 -17.92
CA ASP A 92 14.66 8.96 -17.33
C ASP A 92 14.83 9.16 -15.82
N ILE A 93 14.90 10.42 -15.37
CA ILE A 93 14.94 10.76 -13.94
C ILE A 93 13.59 10.40 -13.31
N HIS A 94 12.49 10.76 -13.98
CA HIS A 94 11.14 10.41 -13.56
C HIS A 94 10.98 8.89 -13.34
N LYS A 95 11.39 8.05 -14.31
CA LYS A 95 11.35 6.59 -14.15
C LYS A 95 12.17 6.10 -12.96
N LYS A 96 13.38 6.62 -12.79
CA LYS A 96 14.24 6.25 -11.66
C LYS A 96 13.57 6.57 -10.33
N LEU A 97 13.00 7.77 -10.19
CA LEU A 97 12.28 8.19 -8.98
C LEU A 97 11.07 7.30 -8.69
N VAL A 98 10.29 6.95 -9.71
CA VAL A 98 9.10 6.09 -9.54
C VAL A 98 9.51 4.69 -9.07
N TYR A 99 10.48 4.05 -9.72
CA TYR A 99 10.89 2.70 -9.33
C TYR A 99 11.60 2.68 -7.97
N ALA A 100 12.49 3.64 -7.71
CA ALA A 100 13.15 3.76 -6.42
C ALA A 100 12.13 4.05 -5.30
N GLY A 101 11.23 5.01 -5.50
CA GLY A 101 10.18 5.35 -4.53
C GLY A 101 9.28 4.18 -4.20
N SER A 102 8.80 3.42 -5.20
CA SER A 102 8.00 2.21 -4.98
C SER A 102 8.78 1.17 -4.17
N LYS A 103 10.04 0.93 -4.50
CA LYS A 103 10.90 -0.02 -3.79
C LYS A 103 11.16 0.38 -2.34
N PHE A 104 11.52 1.65 -2.11
CA PHE A 104 11.79 2.14 -0.76
C PHE A 104 10.55 2.17 0.13
N GLN A 105 9.36 2.44 -0.41
CA GLN A 105 8.11 2.33 0.33
C GLN A 105 7.85 0.89 0.80
N VAL A 106 8.09 -0.11 -0.05
CA VAL A 106 7.99 -1.51 0.32
C VAL A 106 9.00 -1.86 1.41
N PHE A 107 10.24 -1.40 1.31
CA PHE A 107 11.25 -1.62 2.35
C PHE A 107 10.84 -1.00 3.69
N LEU A 108 10.27 0.20 3.68
CA LEU A 108 9.72 0.83 4.89
C LEU A 108 8.65 -0.02 5.56
N ILE A 109 7.73 -0.58 4.76
CA ILE A 109 6.70 -1.49 5.30
C ILE A 109 7.33 -2.74 5.90
N PHE A 110 8.39 -3.29 5.30
CA PHE A 110 9.05 -4.50 5.81
C PHE A 110 9.61 -4.34 7.23
N PHE A 111 10.10 -3.16 7.61
CA PHE A 111 10.59 -2.90 8.97
C PHE A 111 9.52 -3.16 10.04
N ILE A 112 8.26 -2.90 9.71
CA ILE A 112 7.13 -3.07 10.61
C ILE A 112 6.47 -4.42 10.38
N MET A 113 6.21 -4.78 9.12
CA MET A 113 5.43 -5.95 8.74
C MET A 113 6.12 -7.26 9.15
N ILE A 114 7.42 -7.39 8.89
CA ILE A 114 8.11 -8.67 9.12
C ILE A 114 8.07 -9.06 10.60
N PRO A 115 8.53 -8.25 11.57
CA PRO A 115 8.43 -8.61 12.98
C PRO A 115 6.98 -8.74 13.46
N PHE A 116 6.07 -7.90 12.93
CA PHE A 116 4.65 -7.99 13.26
C PHE A 116 4.07 -9.35 12.87
N LEU A 117 4.35 -9.88 11.69
CA LEU A 117 3.82 -11.18 11.23
C LEU A 117 4.21 -12.33 12.15
N PHE A 118 5.40 -12.29 12.76
CA PHE A 118 5.87 -13.34 13.66
C PHE A 118 5.48 -13.12 15.13
N GLN A 119 5.12 -11.89 15.50
CA GLN A 119 4.74 -11.53 16.87
C GLN A 119 3.29 -11.00 16.96
N THR A 120 2.46 -11.29 15.95
CA THR A 120 1.10 -10.75 15.84
C THR A 120 0.27 -11.03 17.09
N GLU A 121 0.29 -12.27 17.58
CA GLU A 121 -0.49 -12.69 18.74
C GLU A 121 -0.06 -11.91 19.99
N TYR A 122 1.24 -11.85 20.25
CA TYR A 122 1.77 -11.11 21.41
C TYR A 122 1.47 -9.61 21.31
N ILE A 123 1.65 -9.00 20.14
CA ILE A 123 1.37 -7.56 19.91
C ILE A 123 -0.13 -7.29 20.11
N MET A 124 -1.00 -8.16 19.59
CA MET A 124 -2.45 -8.02 19.77
C MET A 124 -2.86 -8.17 21.23
N HIS A 125 -2.27 -9.10 21.97
CA HIS A 125 -2.49 -9.24 23.42
C HIS A 125 -2.01 -8.01 24.19
N LEU A 126 -0.86 -7.46 23.85
CA LEU A 126 -0.34 -6.26 24.48
C LEU A 126 -1.24 -5.03 24.24
N TRP A 127 -1.84 -4.94 23.05
CA TRP A 127 -2.66 -3.80 22.65
C TRP A 127 -4.12 -3.91 23.11
N LEU A 128 -4.74 -5.09 22.97
CA LEU A 128 -6.18 -5.29 23.22
C LEU A 128 -6.44 -5.93 24.60
N GLY A 129 -5.41 -6.51 25.24
CA GLY A 129 -5.58 -7.36 26.43
C GLY A 129 -6.22 -8.70 26.09
N ASN A 130 -7.48 -8.72 25.71
CA ASN A 130 -8.19 -9.91 25.23
C ASN A 130 -8.30 -9.90 23.71
N VAL A 131 -7.70 -10.89 23.05
CA VAL A 131 -7.67 -10.99 21.59
C VAL A 131 -8.90 -11.74 21.09
N PRO A 132 -9.77 -11.10 20.30
CA PRO A 132 -10.94 -11.76 19.74
C PRO A 132 -10.54 -12.91 18.80
N PRO A 133 -11.38 -13.95 18.65
CA PRO A 133 -11.18 -14.98 17.64
C PRO A 133 -10.99 -14.36 16.23
N TYR A 134 -10.13 -14.96 15.43
CA TYR A 134 -9.78 -14.51 14.06
C TYR A 134 -8.97 -13.20 13.97
N ALA A 135 -8.80 -12.42 15.04
CA ALA A 135 -8.13 -11.12 15.00
C ALA A 135 -6.67 -11.21 14.50
N VAL A 136 -5.95 -12.25 14.87
CA VAL A 136 -4.57 -12.50 14.42
C VAL A 136 -4.51 -12.64 12.89
N THR A 137 -5.36 -13.51 12.32
CA THR A 137 -5.40 -13.72 10.86
C THR A 137 -5.81 -12.45 10.12
N TYR A 138 -6.83 -11.74 10.60
CA TYR A 138 -7.27 -10.49 10.02
C TYR A 138 -6.18 -9.42 10.05
N ALA A 139 -5.48 -9.27 11.17
CA ALA A 139 -4.37 -8.34 11.31
C ALA A 139 -3.20 -8.68 10.35
N GLN A 140 -2.81 -9.95 10.25
CA GLN A 140 -1.77 -10.41 9.32
C GLN A 140 -2.16 -10.12 7.85
N CYS A 141 -3.39 -10.47 7.46
CA CYS A 141 -3.91 -10.22 6.12
C CYS A 141 -3.96 -8.72 5.78
N THR A 142 -4.46 -7.88 6.69
CA THR A 142 -4.58 -6.43 6.43
C THR A 142 -3.22 -5.73 6.40
N ILE A 143 -2.26 -6.16 7.22
CA ILE A 143 -0.89 -5.63 7.14
C ILE A 143 -0.22 -6.07 5.85
N PHE A 144 -0.43 -7.31 5.40
CA PHE A 144 0.05 -7.74 4.09
C PHE A 144 -0.50 -6.87 2.95
N LEU A 145 -1.78 -6.47 3.02
CA LEU A 145 -2.38 -5.52 2.07
C LEU A 145 -1.66 -4.17 2.04
N SER A 146 -1.00 -3.75 3.11
CA SER A 146 -0.23 -2.50 3.09
C SER A 146 0.90 -2.50 2.06
N LEU A 147 1.46 -3.67 1.72
CA LEU A 147 2.48 -3.80 0.68
C LEU A 147 1.95 -3.45 -0.71
N THR A 148 0.75 -3.91 -1.04
CA THR A 148 0.14 -3.62 -2.35
C THR A 148 -0.11 -2.12 -2.49
N TYR A 149 -0.65 -1.48 -1.45
CA TYR A 149 -0.87 -0.04 -1.44
C TYR A 149 0.44 0.76 -1.52
N ALA A 150 1.42 0.43 -0.70
CA ALA A 150 2.70 1.15 -0.66
C ALA A 150 3.46 1.04 -1.98
N SER A 151 3.55 -0.16 -2.57
CA SER A 151 4.25 -0.36 -3.84
C SER A 151 3.59 0.39 -5.00
N PHE A 152 2.28 0.65 -4.90
CA PHE A 152 1.50 1.22 -5.98
C PHE A 152 1.34 2.75 -5.91
N GLU A 153 1.52 3.36 -4.74
CA GLU A 153 1.29 4.79 -4.52
C GLU A 153 2.17 5.69 -5.39
N THR A 154 3.44 5.32 -5.56
CA THR A 154 4.37 6.05 -6.41
C THR A 154 4.02 5.92 -7.90
N ILE A 155 3.54 4.73 -8.31
CA ILE A 155 3.05 4.49 -9.68
C ILE A 155 1.80 5.33 -9.94
N ARG A 156 0.89 5.43 -8.97
CA ARG A 156 -0.30 6.28 -9.04
C ARG A 156 0.07 7.74 -9.29
N THR A 157 1.05 8.25 -8.55
CA THR A 157 1.54 9.63 -8.73
C THR A 157 2.11 9.84 -10.14
N ALA A 158 2.86 8.86 -10.66
CA ALA A 158 3.38 8.93 -12.03
C ALA A 158 2.27 8.96 -13.09
N VAL A 159 1.20 8.19 -12.90
CA VAL A 159 0.03 8.24 -13.79
C VAL A 159 -0.69 9.59 -13.69
N TYR A 160 -0.83 10.14 -12.49
CA TYR A 160 -1.46 11.45 -12.28
C TYR A 160 -0.68 12.57 -12.99
N ALA A 161 0.65 12.50 -13.00
CA ALA A 161 1.48 13.46 -13.70
C ALA A 161 1.23 13.48 -15.23
N THR A 162 0.74 12.39 -15.83
CA THR A 162 0.41 12.34 -17.26
C THR A 162 -0.89 13.06 -17.63
N GLY A 163 -1.77 13.33 -16.65
CA GLY A 163 -3.12 13.84 -16.87
C GLY A 163 -4.13 12.83 -17.46
N ASN A 164 -3.68 11.68 -17.97
CA ASN A 164 -4.55 10.63 -18.53
C ASN A 164 -5.02 9.65 -17.45
N ILE A 165 -5.87 10.14 -16.53
CA ILE A 165 -6.22 9.46 -15.29
C ILE A 165 -7.48 8.58 -15.37
N THR A 166 -8.38 8.84 -16.33
CA THR A 166 -9.75 8.31 -16.34
C THR A 166 -9.79 6.78 -16.23
N LYS A 167 -9.09 6.09 -17.14
CA LYS A 167 -9.08 4.61 -17.15
C LYS A 167 -8.44 4.06 -15.88
N PHE A 168 -7.40 4.70 -15.40
CA PHE A 168 -6.64 4.28 -14.23
C PHE A 168 -7.40 4.47 -12.93
N MET A 169 -8.21 5.52 -12.79
CA MET A 169 -8.97 5.79 -11.58
C MET A 169 -10.28 5.00 -11.51
N ILE A 170 -10.99 4.83 -12.64
CA ILE A 170 -12.35 4.27 -12.62
C ILE A 170 -12.32 2.74 -12.74
N TRP A 171 -11.61 2.18 -13.73
CA TRP A 171 -11.70 0.75 -14.01
C TRP A 171 -11.25 -0.16 -12.88
N PRO A 172 -10.11 0.06 -12.21
CA PRO A 172 -9.71 -0.79 -11.10
C PRO A 172 -10.69 -0.73 -9.93
N GLU A 173 -11.23 0.46 -9.62
CA GLU A 173 -12.19 0.61 -8.53
C GLU A 173 -13.55 -0.02 -8.88
N ALA A 174 -14.00 0.10 -10.12
CA ALA A 174 -15.21 -0.58 -10.60
C ALA A 174 -15.06 -2.10 -10.54
N ILE A 175 -13.92 -2.62 -10.97
CA ILE A 175 -13.62 -4.06 -10.86
C ILE A 175 -13.52 -4.47 -9.39
N TYR A 176 -12.94 -3.62 -8.53
CA TYR A 176 -12.80 -3.92 -7.10
C TYR A 176 -14.15 -4.10 -6.39
N LEU A 177 -15.24 -3.51 -6.87
CA LEU A 177 -16.59 -3.77 -6.35
C LEU A 177 -16.98 -5.25 -6.36
N LEU A 178 -16.42 -6.05 -7.28
CA LEU A 178 -16.68 -7.49 -7.33
C LEU A 178 -16.11 -8.24 -6.11
N VAL A 179 -15.29 -7.60 -5.29
CA VAL A 179 -14.87 -8.16 -3.99
C VAL A 179 -16.07 -8.48 -3.11
N LEU A 180 -17.15 -7.70 -3.21
CA LEU A 180 -18.35 -7.87 -2.38
C LEU A 180 -19.04 -9.22 -2.61
N PRO A 181 -19.50 -9.56 -3.83
CA PRO A 181 -20.11 -10.86 -4.08
C PRO A 181 -19.11 -12.02 -3.93
N ILE A 182 -17.83 -11.84 -4.27
CA ILE A 182 -16.81 -12.88 -4.11
C ILE A 182 -16.61 -13.21 -2.63
N SER A 183 -16.46 -12.20 -1.78
CA SER A 183 -16.26 -12.39 -0.34
C SER A 183 -17.52 -12.92 0.32
N TYR A 184 -18.70 -12.44 -0.07
CA TYR A 184 -19.98 -12.98 0.41
C TYR A 184 -20.10 -14.47 0.11
N TYR A 185 -19.87 -14.87 -1.14
CA TYR A 185 -19.92 -16.27 -1.55
C TYR A 185 -18.88 -17.12 -0.81
N ALA A 186 -17.65 -16.63 -0.68
CA ALA A 186 -16.60 -17.32 0.09
C ALA A 186 -17.01 -17.50 1.57
N GLY A 187 -17.62 -16.49 2.18
CA GLY A 187 -18.08 -16.56 3.56
C GLY A 187 -19.18 -17.60 3.78
N ILE A 188 -20.24 -17.57 2.97
CA ILE A 188 -21.38 -18.49 3.13
C ILE A 188 -21.05 -19.94 2.78
N THR A 189 -20.20 -20.18 1.78
CA THR A 189 -19.84 -21.55 1.36
C THR A 189 -18.88 -22.23 2.33
N THR A 190 -17.97 -21.49 2.95
CA THR A 190 -16.99 -22.07 3.87
C THR A 190 -17.44 -22.01 5.33
N ASN A 191 -18.42 -21.18 5.64
CA ASN A 191 -18.85 -20.85 7.01
C ASN A 191 -17.67 -20.47 7.93
N ASN A 192 -16.64 -19.84 7.36
CA ASN A 192 -15.39 -19.48 8.04
C ASN A 192 -15.08 -18.00 7.82
N PRO A 193 -15.03 -17.16 8.88
CA PRO A 193 -14.69 -15.74 8.76
C PRO A 193 -13.35 -15.47 8.07
N ASN A 194 -12.35 -16.35 8.24
CA ASN A 194 -11.06 -16.19 7.57
C ASN A 194 -11.16 -16.23 6.04
N ALA A 195 -12.14 -16.95 5.48
CA ALA A 195 -12.31 -17.03 4.04
C ALA A 195 -12.65 -15.66 3.42
N LEU A 196 -13.39 -14.81 4.12
CA LEU A 196 -13.70 -13.45 3.68
C LEU A 196 -12.44 -12.60 3.50
N ILE A 197 -11.61 -12.54 4.53
CA ILE A 197 -10.42 -11.70 4.50
C ILE A 197 -9.37 -12.25 3.50
N ILE A 198 -9.24 -13.56 3.39
CA ILE A 198 -8.35 -14.20 2.42
C ILE A 198 -8.84 -13.92 0.99
N ALA A 199 -10.15 -14.06 0.73
CA ALA A 199 -10.73 -13.73 -0.58
C ALA A 199 -10.46 -12.25 -0.95
N MET A 200 -10.61 -11.33 0.02
CA MET A 200 -10.31 -9.91 -0.18
C MET A 200 -8.82 -9.70 -0.53
N VAL A 201 -7.89 -10.36 0.16
CA VAL A 201 -6.46 -10.25 -0.11
C VAL A 201 -6.11 -10.76 -1.51
N LEU A 202 -6.60 -11.94 -1.87
CA LEU A 202 -6.35 -12.52 -3.20
C LEU A 202 -6.93 -11.66 -4.31
N TYR A 203 -8.12 -11.11 -4.07
CA TYR A 203 -8.77 -10.24 -5.04
C TYR A 203 -8.05 -8.87 -5.17
N GLU A 204 -7.54 -8.29 -4.07
CA GLU A 204 -6.72 -7.08 -4.14
C GLU A 204 -5.43 -7.30 -4.93
N ILE A 205 -4.76 -8.44 -4.76
CA ILE A 205 -3.59 -8.79 -5.56
C ILE A 205 -3.96 -8.84 -7.06
N PHE A 206 -5.10 -9.45 -7.41
CA PHE A 206 -5.60 -9.48 -8.78
C PHE A 206 -5.85 -8.07 -9.32
N VAL A 207 -6.58 -7.22 -8.59
CA VAL A 207 -6.85 -5.83 -9.00
C VAL A 207 -5.56 -5.01 -9.09
N CYS A 208 -4.58 -5.25 -8.21
CA CYS A 208 -3.27 -4.61 -8.28
C CYS A 208 -2.55 -4.94 -9.61
N THR A 209 -2.66 -6.17 -10.12
CA THR A 209 -2.09 -6.51 -11.44
C THR A 209 -2.77 -5.72 -12.56
N ILE A 210 -4.08 -5.52 -12.49
CA ILE A 210 -4.84 -4.69 -13.44
C ILE A 210 -4.41 -3.23 -13.36
N ARG A 211 -4.26 -2.67 -12.13
CA ARG A 211 -3.75 -1.31 -11.94
C ARG A 211 -2.38 -1.11 -12.59
N VAL A 212 -1.46 -2.05 -12.38
CA VAL A 212 -0.11 -2.02 -13.01
C VAL A 212 -0.20 -2.11 -14.52
N TRP A 213 -1.07 -2.98 -15.05
CA TRP A 213 -1.27 -3.11 -16.49
C TRP A 213 -1.81 -1.83 -17.12
N ILE A 214 -2.83 -1.20 -16.53
CA ILE A 214 -3.36 0.08 -17.00
C ILE A 214 -2.29 1.18 -16.89
N ALA A 215 -1.56 1.25 -15.78
CA ALA A 215 -0.47 2.22 -15.59
C ALA A 215 0.57 2.11 -16.69
N SER A 216 0.93 0.89 -17.10
CA SER A 216 1.89 0.65 -18.18
C SER A 216 1.42 1.10 -19.56
N LYS A 217 0.10 1.29 -19.75
CA LYS A 217 -0.50 1.76 -21.02
C LYS A 217 -0.66 3.28 -21.05
N VAL A 218 -0.80 3.93 -19.90
CA VAL A 218 -1.07 5.37 -19.80
C VAL A 218 0.13 6.19 -19.33
N SER A 219 1.19 5.54 -18.84
CA SER A 219 2.42 6.19 -18.39
C SER A 219 3.66 5.57 -19.06
N ILE A 220 4.81 6.12 -18.77
CA ILE A 220 6.10 5.61 -19.28
C ILE A 220 6.64 4.40 -18.52
N ILE A 221 5.91 3.90 -17.53
CA ILE A 221 6.29 2.77 -16.67
C ILE A 221 6.13 1.46 -17.44
N ARG A 222 7.17 0.63 -17.44
CA ARG A 222 7.16 -0.69 -18.10
C ARG A 222 7.06 -1.80 -17.05
N ILE A 223 6.16 -2.75 -17.28
CA ILE A 223 5.94 -3.90 -16.38
C ILE A 223 7.24 -4.68 -16.14
N ASN A 224 8.00 -4.98 -17.21
CA ASN A 224 9.26 -5.72 -17.09
C ASN A 224 10.32 -4.99 -16.25
N GLU A 225 10.34 -3.66 -16.31
CA GLU A 225 11.24 -2.86 -15.48
C GLU A 225 10.76 -2.83 -14.03
N LEU A 226 9.45 -2.73 -13.80
CA LEU A 226 8.87 -2.79 -12.46
C LEU A 226 9.19 -4.15 -11.80
N LEU A 227 8.99 -5.24 -12.52
CA LEU A 227 9.32 -6.58 -12.03
C LEU A 227 10.82 -6.69 -11.67
N LYS A 228 11.70 -6.21 -12.53
CA LYS A 228 13.17 -6.32 -12.32
C LYS A 228 13.69 -5.35 -11.25
N LYS A 229 13.19 -4.09 -11.21
CA LYS A 229 13.75 -3.02 -10.38
C LYS A 229 13.06 -2.88 -9.02
N VAL A 230 11.81 -3.35 -8.89
CA VAL A 230 11.03 -3.23 -7.65
C VAL A 230 10.70 -4.60 -7.09
N ILE A 231 9.93 -5.41 -7.79
CA ILE A 231 9.39 -6.66 -7.23
C ILE A 231 10.48 -7.66 -6.92
N LYS A 232 11.39 -7.90 -7.87
CA LYS A 232 12.50 -8.86 -7.68
C LYS A 232 13.40 -8.50 -6.49
N PRO A 233 13.94 -7.26 -6.34
CA PRO A 233 14.72 -6.89 -5.16
C PRO A 233 13.92 -7.00 -3.86
N CYS A 234 12.65 -6.58 -3.84
CA CYS A 234 11.81 -6.70 -2.65
C CYS A 234 11.62 -8.17 -2.23
N PHE A 235 11.40 -9.07 -3.18
CA PHE A 235 11.27 -10.50 -2.90
C PHE A 235 12.56 -11.10 -2.33
N PHE A 236 13.71 -10.75 -2.93
CA PHE A 236 15.02 -11.23 -2.44
C PHE A 236 15.43 -10.62 -1.09
N VAL A 237 14.86 -9.50 -0.70
CA VAL A 237 15.02 -8.93 0.65
C VAL A 237 14.06 -9.58 1.64
N ALA A 238 12.79 -9.78 1.24
CA ALA A 238 11.75 -10.29 2.13
C ALA A 238 12.04 -11.71 2.66
N ILE A 239 12.52 -12.61 1.79
CA ILE A 239 12.76 -14.01 2.18
C ILE A 239 13.83 -14.13 3.28
N PRO A 240 15.09 -13.67 3.09
CA PRO A 240 16.11 -13.80 4.11
C PRO A 240 15.78 -12.97 5.36
N ALA A 241 15.15 -11.80 5.22
CA ALA A 241 14.73 -10.99 6.36
C ALA A 241 13.67 -11.72 7.21
N SER A 242 12.67 -12.34 6.57
CA SER A 242 11.66 -13.15 7.27
C SER A 242 12.27 -14.37 7.96
N PHE A 243 13.21 -15.04 7.30
CA PHE A 243 13.91 -16.20 7.87
C PHE A 243 14.73 -15.81 9.11
N ILE A 244 15.51 -14.74 9.02
CA ILE A 244 16.30 -14.22 10.15
C ILE A 244 15.38 -13.74 11.28
N CYS A 245 14.33 -13.02 10.98
CA CYS A 245 13.35 -12.58 11.99
C CYS A 245 12.71 -13.77 12.69
N LYS A 246 12.34 -14.82 11.96
CA LYS A 246 11.82 -16.07 12.55
C LYS A 246 12.81 -16.71 13.50
N ILE A 247 14.09 -16.79 13.14
CA ILE A 247 15.15 -17.31 14.02
C ILE A 247 15.25 -16.45 15.28
N ILE A 248 15.33 -15.13 15.14
CA ILE A 248 15.39 -14.21 16.28
C ILE A 248 14.23 -14.45 17.25
N THR A 249 13.01 -14.61 16.74
CA THR A 249 11.82 -14.84 17.57
C THR A 249 11.80 -16.18 18.29
N LEU A 250 12.61 -17.17 17.89
CA LEU A 250 12.72 -18.46 18.59
C LEU A 250 13.59 -18.36 19.86
N PHE A 251 14.56 -17.44 19.90
CA PHE A 251 15.51 -17.30 21.00
C PHE A 251 15.12 -16.20 22.00
N ILE A 252 14.22 -15.32 21.65
CA ILE A 252 13.84 -14.18 22.49
C ILE A 252 12.46 -14.43 23.11
N PRO A 253 12.32 -14.33 24.46
CA PRO A 253 11.05 -14.56 25.12
C PRO A 253 10.01 -13.46 24.77
N GLN A 254 8.73 -13.83 24.85
CA GLN A 254 7.60 -12.93 24.61
C GLN A 254 7.38 -12.00 25.81
N THR A 255 8.24 -10.98 25.89
CA THR A 255 8.17 -9.90 26.89
C THR A 255 8.24 -8.56 26.16
N ILE A 256 7.90 -7.46 26.83
CA ILE A 256 8.02 -6.11 26.24
C ILE A 256 9.47 -5.84 25.81
N TRP A 257 10.43 -6.16 26.65
CA TRP A 257 11.86 -6.04 26.33
C TRP A 257 12.29 -6.96 25.19
N GLY A 258 11.72 -8.19 25.15
CA GLY A 258 11.91 -9.12 24.05
C GLY A 258 11.39 -8.57 22.72
N LEU A 259 10.21 -7.98 22.72
CA LEU A 259 9.65 -7.34 21.52
C LEU A 259 10.54 -6.18 21.03
N ILE A 260 11.00 -5.30 21.92
CA ILE A 260 11.92 -4.22 21.57
C ILE A 260 13.22 -4.79 20.98
N SER A 261 13.77 -5.82 21.58
CA SER A 261 14.98 -6.49 21.08
C SER A 261 14.78 -7.09 19.68
N ILE A 262 13.63 -7.74 19.44
CA ILE A 262 13.26 -8.29 18.13
C ILE A 262 13.15 -7.15 17.08
N LEU A 263 12.50 -6.05 17.42
CA LEU A 263 12.37 -4.90 16.51
C LEU A 263 13.74 -4.28 16.17
N CYS A 264 14.63 -4.12 17.16
CA CYS A 264 15.97 -3.58 16.94
C CYS A 264 16.83 -4.53 16.07
N LEU A 265 16.89 -5.82 16.42
CA LEU A 265 17.66 -6.80 15.67
C LEU A 265 17.13 -7.01 14.26
N ASN A 266 15.80 -7.07 14.09
CA ASN A 266 15.19 -7.09 12.76
C ASN A 266 15.53 -5.85 11.95
N SER A 267 15.50 -4.67 12.55
CA SER A 267 15.84 -3.43 11.85
C SER A 267 17.29 -3.39 11.38
N ILE A 268 18.22 -3.86 12.21
CA ILE A 268 19.65 -3.96 11.86
C ILE A 268 19.84 -4.99 10.73
N SER A 269 19.30 -6.19 10.88
CA SER A 269 19.45 -7.27 9.89
C SER A 269 18.80 -6.89 8.56
N LEU A 270 17.60 -6.32 8.58
CA LEU A 270 16.90 -5.86 7.39
C LEU A 270 17.67 -4.72 6.68
N SER A 271 18.22 -3.76 7.42
CA SER A 271 19.05 -2.71 6.84
C SER A 271 20.28 -3.28 6.12
N LEU A 272 20.96 -4.24 6.73
CA LEU A 272 22.10 -4.92 6.11
C LEU A 272 21.69 -5.67 4.82
N ILE A 273 20.57 -6.42 4.87
CA ILE A 273 20.05 -7.13 3.70
C ILE A 273 19.65 -6.15 2.59
N ILE A 274 19.03 -5.03 2.91
CA ILE A 274 18.66 -4.00 1.94
C ILE A 274 19.92 -3.45 1.28
N ILE A 275 20.97 -3.11 2.03
CA ILE A 275 22.22 -2.57 1.49
C ILE A 275 22.90 -3.59 0.59
N VAL A 276 22.94 -4.87 0.98
CA VAL A 276 23.66 -5.91 0.23
C VAL A 276 22.88 -6.40 -0.99
N ILE A 277 21.58 -6.61 -0.85
CA ILE A 277 20.76 -7.26 -1.89
C ILE A 277 19.74 -6.31 -2.51
N GLY A 278 19.13 -5.42 -1.71
CA GLY A 278 18.02 -4.58 -2.13
C GLY A 278 18.43 -3.40 -3.01
N LEU A 279 19.60 -2.82 -2.80
CA LEU A 279 20.06 -1.64 -3.50
C LEU A 279 20.86 -1.98 -4.76
N SER A 280 20.58 -1.26 -5.84
CA SER A 280 21.43 -1.24 -7.03
C SER A 280 22.77 -0.55 -6.74
N LYS A 281 23.80 -0.79 -7.59
CA LYS A 281 25.10 -0.12 -7.45
C LYS A 281 24.99 1.41 -7.44
N GLN A 282 24.09 1.97 -8.25
CA GLN A 282 23.87 3.41 -8.32
C GLN A 282 23.24 3.96 -7.03
N GLU A 283 22.24 3.27 -6.47
CA GLU A 283 21.58 3.67 -5.22
C GLU A 283 22.53 3.56 -4.02
N ARG A 284 23.39 2.56 -4.02
CA ARG A 284 24.40 2.37 -2.96
C ARG A 284 25.42 3.50 -2.93
N ASN A 285 25.87 3.97 -4.10
CA ASN A 285 26.81 5.10 -4.21
C ASN A 285 26.20 6.46 -3.83
N MET A 286 24.87 6.58 -3.69
CA MET A 286 24.21 7.79 -3.18
C MET A 286 24.12 7.83 -1.65
N ILE A 287 24.37 6.71 -0.98
CA ILE A 287 24.25 6.57 0.48
C ILE A 287 25.65 6.56 1.14
N SER A 288 26.69 6.16 0.38
CA SER A 288 28.09 6.26 0.78
C SER A 288 28.62 7.69 0.59
#